data_d9b43ae8f41d778907d71a7e0365363f
#
_entry.id   d9b43ae8f41d778907d71a7e0365363f
#
_cell.length_a   1.000
_cell.length_b   1.000
_cell.length_c   1.000
_cell.angle_alpha   90.00
_cell.angle_beta   90.00
_cell.angle_gamma   90.00
#
_symmetry.space_group_name_H-M   'P 1'
#
loop_
_entity.id
_entity.type
_entity.pdbx_description
1 polymer ?
#
loop_
_entity_poly.entity_id
_entity_poly.type
_entity_poly.pdbx_seq_one_letter_code
_entity_poly.pdbx_strand_id
1 'polypeptide(L)'
;TPRVAEVYGGMLNAIGLQNPGIDVFCKRDIPFLKQYDTKIIVNVCGKTTEDYIEVVERLGDEPVDMLEINISCPNVKEGGIAFGQDPKAVEAITKEVKKHAKQPVIMKLSPNVTDITVMAKAAEAGGADVLSLINTITGMKIDIERQTFAIANKTGGMSGPAVKPVAVRMVYQVANAVKIPIIGMGGITTAEDAMEFILAGATAVSIGTANFSNPMATVECVRGIEAYMKRHQVEDINDLIGIVK
;
A
#
# COMPACT_ATOMS: atom_id res chain seq x y z
N THR A 1 -4.28 20.93 12.13
CA THR A 1 -5.67 20.48 11.95
C THR A 1 -6.47 21.52 11.18
N PRO A 2 -7.46 21.08 10.39
CA PRO A 2 -7.84 19.68 10.11
C PRO A 2 -6.78 18.92 9.30
N ARG A 3 -6.66 17.58 9.53
CA ARG A 3 -5.74 16.71 8.79
C ARG A 3 -6.48 15.68 7.94
N VAL A 4 -7.80 15.62 8.08
CA VAL A 4 -8.71 14.73 7.34
C VAL A 4 -9.89 15.54 6.86
N ALA A 5 -10.38 15.25 5.67
CA ALA A 5 -11.62 15.81 5.13
C ALA A 5 -12.33 14.75 4.28
N GLU A 6 -13.65 14.66 4.46
CA GLU A 6 -14.48 13.84 3.59
C GLU A 6 -14.55 14.44 2.19
N VAL A 7 -14.51 13.60 1.18
CA VAL A 7 -14.73 13.95 -0.23
C VAL A 7 -15.73 12.97 -0.85
N TYR A 8 -16.25 13.29 -2.02
CA TYR A 8 -17.16 12.41 -2.71
C TYR A 8 -16.50 11.06 -3.00
N GLY A 9 -17.06 9.98 -2.46
CA GLY A 9 -16.55 8.62 -2.62
C GLY A 9 -15.26 8.30 -1.86
N GLY A 10 -14.91 9.08 -0.80
CA GLY A 10 -13.73 8.78 0.00
C GLY A 10 -13.32 9.88 0.95
N MET A 11 -12.03 9.94 1.23
CA MET A 11 -11.44 10.92 2.14
C MET A 11 -10.10 11.42 1.66
N LEU A 12 -9.77 12.67 2.04
CA LEU A 12 -8.42 13.21 1.99
C LEU A 12 -7.79 13.10 3.37
N ASN A 13 -6.53 12.70 3.43
CA ASN A 13 -5.76 12.74 4.66
C ASN A 13 -4.35 13.33 4.46
N ALA A 14 -3.87 14.01 5.49
CA ALA A 14 -2.51 14.50 5.63
C ALA A 14 -2.03 14.19 7.06
N ILE A 15 -2.10 12.91 7.46
CA ILE A 15 -1.71 12.47 8.82
C ILE A 15 -0.21 12.55 9.03
N GLY A 16 0.60 12.36 7.98
CA GLY A 16 2.04 12.52 8.04
C GLY A 16 2.76 11.38 8.77
N LEU A 17 2.30 10.15 8.56
CA LEU A 17 2.93 8.92 9.10
C LEU A 17 3.01 8.91 10.65
N GLN A 18 2.10 9.58 11.34
CA GLN A 18 2.08 9.61 12.81
C GLN A 18 2.01 8.18 13.37
N ASN A 19 3.00 7.83 14.20
CA ASN A 19 3.15 6.52 14.83
C ASN A 19 3.91 6.64 16.16
N PRO A 20 3.91 5.60 17.00
CA PRO A 20 4.56 5.65 18.32
C PRO A 20 6.09 5.51 18.28
N GLY A 21 6.67 5.22 17.11
CA GLY A 21 8.09 4.90 16.95
C GLY A 21 8.39 3.41 17.07
N ILE A 22 9.56 3.01 16.53
CA ILE A 22 9.96 1.60 16.41
C ILE A 22 10.11 0.90 17.76
N ASP A 23 10.61 1.57 18.79
CA ASP A 23 10.80 0.96 20.11
C ASP A 23 9.48 0.59 20.77
N VAL A 24 8.46 1.46 20.67
CA VAL A 24 7.12 1.18 21.19
C VAL A 24 6.46 0.08 20.38
N PHE A 25 6.61 0.12 19.05
CA PHE A 25 6.08 -0.90 18.15
C PHE A 25 6.63 -2.30 18.52
N CYS A 26 7.95 -2.44 18.66
CA CYS A 26 8.57 -3.72 19.03
C CYS A 26 8.15 -4.20 20.44
N LYS A 27 8.08 -3.28 21.44
CA LYS A 27 7.80 -3.66 22.83
C LYS A 27 6.31 -3.86 23.14
N ARG A 28 5.41 -3.21 22.43
CA ARG A 28 3.96 -3.21 22.69
C ARG A 28 3.16 -3.87 21.59
N ASP A 29 3.37 -3.43 20.34
CA ASP A 29 2.45 -3.76 19.25
C ASP A 29 2.73 -5.16 18.67
N ILE A 30 3.99 -5.53 18.48
CA ILE A 30 4.34 -6.89 18.02
C ILE A 30 3.87 -7.96 19.03
N PRO A 31 4.16 -7.88 20.34
CA PRO A 31 3.65 -8.85 21.31
C PRO A 31 2.12 -8.93 21.37
N PHE A 32 1.42 -7.80 21.18
CA PHE A 32 -0.05 -7.80 21.08
C PHE A 32 -0.52 -8.55 19.84
N LEU A 33 0.04 -8.26 18.65
CA LEU A 33 -0.35 -8.87 17.39
C LEU A 33 -0.05 -10.38 17.37
N LYS A 34 1.03 -10.83 17.99
CA LYS A 34 1.42 -12.25 18.07
C LYS A 34 0.48 -13.11 18.91
N GLN A 35 -0.48 -12.52 19.62
CA GLN A 35 -1.54 -13.28 20.30
C GLN A 35 -2.57 -13.85 19.34
N TYR A 36 -2.58 -13.39 18.08
CA TYR A 36 -3.51 -13.81 17.05
C TYR A 36 -2.79 -14.66 15.99
N ASP A 37 -3.50 -15.66 15.47
CA ASP A 37 -3.01 -16.50 14.35
C ASP A 37 -3.16 -15.71 13.03
N THR A 38 -2.23 -14.80 12.80
CA THR A 38 -2.19 -13.96 11.59
C THR A 38 -0.75 -13.61 11.22
N LYS A 39 -0.56 -13.22 9.96
CA LYS A 39 0.72 -12.70 9.47
C LYS A 39 0.87 -11.22 9.77
N ILE A 40 2.08 -10.80 10.10
CA ILE A 40 2.40 -9.41 10.42
C ILE A 40 3.27 -8.84 9.30
N ILE A 41 2.72 -7.88 8.55
CA ILE A 41 3.45 -7.09 7.55
C ILE A 41 3.66 -5.69 8.14
N VAL A 42 4.91 -5.30 8.31
CA VAL A 42 5.26 -4.00 8.89
C VAL A 42 5.47 -2.97 7.80
N ASN A 43 4.67 -1.91 7.79
CA ASN A 43 4.87 -0.78 6.88
C ASN A 43 5.99 0.13 7.43
N VAL A 44 7.14 0.08 6.77
CA VAL A 44 8.34 0.83 7.10
C VAL A 44 8.36 2.15 6.36
N CYS A 45 8.62 3.23 7.06
CA CYS A 45 8.79 4.56 6.49
C CYS A 45 10.03 5.26 7.07
N GLY A 46 10.66 6.07 6.25
CA GLY A 46 11.84 6.87 6.60
C GLY A 46 11.86 8.17 5.81
N LYS A 47 12.79 9.05 6.13
CA LYS A 47 13.05 10.30 5.40
C LYS A 47 14.30 10.21 4.54
N THR A 48 15.23 9.39 4.94
CA THR A 48 16.49 9.12 4.23
C THR A 48 16.65 7.61 4.03
N THR A 49 17.57 7.19 3.19
CA THR A 49 17.91 5.77 3.01
C THR A 49 18.36 5.15 4.34
N GLU A 50 19.13 5.88 5.13
CA GLU A 50 19.63 5.48 6.45
C GLU A 50 18.48 5.22 7.42
N ASP A 51 17.44 6.07 7.44
CA ASP A 51 16.25 5.86 8.28
C ASP A 51 15.57 4.52 7.94
N TYR A 52 15.44 4.18 6.64
CA TYR A 52 14.86 2.89 6.24
C TYR A 52 15.73 1.72 6.70
N ILE A 53 17.05 1.82 6.54
CA ILE A 53 17.99 0.77 6.94
C ILE A 53 17.93 0.56 8.45
N GLU A 54 17.99 1.63 9.24
CA GLU A 54 17.90 1.54 10.71
C GLU A 54 16.64 0.81 11.17
N VAL A 55 15.46 1.16 10.60
CA VAL A 55 14.20 0.49 10.94
C VAL A 55 14.20 -0.97 10.48
N VAL A 56 14.70 -1.27 9.29
CA VAL A 56 14.79 -2.63 8.76
C VAL A 56 15.70 -3.51 9.60
N GLU A 57 16.89 -3.03 9.98
CA GLU A 57 17.81 -3.75 10.86
C GLU A 57 17.21 -3.97 12.25
N ARG A 58 16.51 -2.97 12.78
CA ARG A 58 15.84 -3.06 14.07
C ARG A 58 14.73 -4.12 14.08
N LEU A 59 14.07 -4.34 12.95
CA LEU A 59 13.04 -5.36 12.74
C LEU A 59 13.61 -6.74 12.39
N GLY A 60 14.90 -6.84 12.09
CA GLY A 60 15.50 -8.06 11.57
C GLY A 60 15.39 -9.27 12.49
N ASP A 61 15.37 -9.08 13.82
CA ASP A 61 15.22 -10.16 14.80
C ASP A 61 13.82 -10.23 15.42
N GLU A 62 12.91 -9.36 14.98
CA GLU A 62 11.54 -9.34 15.46
C GLU A 62 10.67 -10.39 14.70
N PRO A 63 9.67 -11.00 15.37
CA PRO A 63 8.84 -12.04 14.78
C PRO A 63 7.76 -11.47 13.86
N VAL A 64 8.18 -10.76 12.82
CA VAL A 64 7.32 -10.22 11.76
C VAL A 64 7.58 -10.96 10.45
N ASP A 65 6.54 -11.11 9.62
CA ASP A 65 6.59 -12.00 8.46
C ASP A 65 7.16 -11.30 7.21
N MET A 66 6.87 -10.01 7.00
CA MET A 66 7.33 -9.25 5.83
C MET A 66 7.49 -7.76 6.18
N LEU A 67 8.31 -7.06 5.41
CA LEU A 67 8.51 -5.61 5.50
C LEU A 67 7.97 -4.91 4.26
N GLU A 68 7.01 -3.99 4.43
CA GLU A 68 6.49 -3.15 3.36
C GLU A 68 7.16 -1.78 3.39
N ILE A 69 8.03 -1.52 2.44
CA ILE A 69 8.80 -0.27 2.33
C ILE A 69 7.97 0.79 1.62
N ASN A 70 7.56 1.81 2.37
CA ASN A 70 6.70 2.88 1.87
C ASN A 70 7.54 4.02 1.29
N ILE A 71 7.86 3.93 0.00
CA ILE A 71 8.63 4.96 -0.74
C ILE A 71 7.76 6.10 -1.28
N SER A 72 6.47 6.13 -0.95
CA SER A 72 5.51 7.11 -1.49
C SER A 72 5.41 8.40 -0.68
N CYS A 73 6.22 8.58 0.37
CA CYS A 73 6.12 9.75 1.23
C CYS A 73 6.61 11.01 0.49
N PRO A 74 5.75 12.04 0.28
CA PRO A 74 6.11 13.23 -0.49
C PRO A 74 7.08 14.17 0.22
N ASN A 75 7.41 13.89 1.48
CA ASN A 75 8.23 14.77 2.33
C ASN A 75 9.72 14.39 2.38
N VAL A 76 10.13 13.38 1.62
CA VAL A 76 11.52 12.95 1.55
C VAL A 76 12.14 13.50 0.28
N LYS A 77 12.94 14.52 0.44
CA LYS A 77 13.63 15.20 -0.65
C LYS A 77 15.13 15.04 -0.49
N GLU A 78 15.67 14.00 -1.05
CA GLU A 78 17.05 14.07 -1.51
C GLU A 78 17.01 14.61 -2.94
N GLY A 79 17.61 15.77 -3.19
CA GLY A 79 17.61 16.41 -4.50
C GLY A 79 16.26 16.90 -5.04
N GLY A 80 15.21 16.98 -4.21
CA GLY A 80 13.91 17.55 -4.59
C GLY A 80 12.89 16.58 -5.20
N ILE A 81 13.22 15.30 -5.36
CA ILE A 81 12.37 14.26 -5.94
C ILE A 81 12.02 13.25 -4.84
N ALA A 82 10.74 12.87 -4.71
CA ALA A 82 10.33 11.79 -3.82
C ALA A 82 10.86 10.45 -4.37
N PHE A 83 11.39 9.58 -3.51
CA PHE A 83 11.97 8.29 -3.90
C PHE A 83 11.08 7.49 -4.87
N GLY A 84 9.78 7.49 -4.68
CA GLY A 84 8.82 6.75 -5.50
C GLY A 84 8.50 7.35 -6.87
N GLN A 85 9.15 8.45 -7.29
CA GLN A 85 8.89 9.13 -8.56
C GLN A 85 10.06 9.04 -9.56
N ASP A 86 11.23 8.59 -9.12
CA ASP A 86 12.39 8.32 -9.97
C ASP A 86 12.74 6.82 -9.96
N PRO A 87 12.72 6.14 -11.11
CA PRO A 87 13.01 4.71 -11.17
C PRO A 87 14.42 4.35 -10.69
N LYS A 88 15.40 5.22 -10.88
CA LYS A 88 16.78 4.99 -10.38
C LYS A 88 16.81 5.02 -8.85
N ALA A 89 16.09 5.94 -8.25
CA ALA A 89 15.97 6.02 -6.80
C ALA A 89 15.19 4.81 -6.23
N VAL A 90 14.12 4.38 -6.91
CA VAL A 90 13.36 3.16 -6.53
C VAL A 90 14.27 1.93 -6.56
N GLU A 91 15.03 1.72 -7.64
CA GLU A 91 15.95 0.59 -7.75
C GLU A 91 17.05 0.64 -6.67
N ALA A 92 17.65 1.81 -6.46
CA ALA A 92 18.73 2.01 -5.50
C ALA A 92 18.29 1.71 -4.06
N ILE A 93 17.16 2.30 -3.62
CA ILE A 93 16.66 2.07 -2.26
C ILE A 93 16.20 0.62 -2.07
N THR A 94 15.61 -0.01 -3.08
CA THR A 94 15.22 -1.41 -3.02
C THR A 94 16.45 -2.30 -2.82
N LYS A 95 17.51 -2.09 -3.61
CA LYS A 95 18.79 -2.82 -3.47
C LYS A 95 19.39 -2.65 -2.09
N GLU A 96 19.37 -1.42 -1.58
CA GLU A 96 19.97 -1.14 -0.28
C GLU A 96 19.19 -1.80 0.86
N VAL A 97 17.87 -1.64 0.89
CA VAL A 97 17.01 -2.31 1.87
C VAL A 97 17.17 -3.83 1.82
N LYS A 98 17.23 -4.43 0.63
CA LYS A 98 17.40 -5.88 0.46
C LYS A 98 18.70 -6.43 1.03
N LYS A 99 19.78 -5.64 1.11
CA LYS A 99 21.04 -6.06 1.75
C LYS A 99 20.91 -6.21 3.27
N HIS A 100 20.03 -5.43 3.89
CA HIS A 100 19.87 -5.35 5.34
C HIS A 100 18.65 -6.13 5.87
N ALA A 101 17.65 -6.37 5.01
CA ALA A 101 16.43 -7.08 5.39
C ALA A 101 16.67 -8.59 5.55
N LYS A 102 16.20 -9.16 6.67
CA LYS A 102 16.12 -10.62 6.88
C LYS A 102 14.79 -11.20 6.39
N GLN A 103 13.73 -10.39 6.42
CA GLN A 103 12.40 -10.76 5.96
C GLN A 103 12.22 -10.44 4.46
N PRO A 104 11.25 -11.07 3.78
CA PRO A 104 10.85 -10.66 2.44
C PRO A 104 10.43 -9.19 2.41
N VAL A 105 10.78 -8.50 1.32
CA VAL A 105 10.58 -7.06 1.12
C VAL A 105 9.48 -6.80 0.09
N ILE A 106 8.48 -6.05 0.50
CA ILE A 106 7.41 -5.51 -0.34
C ILE A 106 7.75 -4.05 -0.64
N MET A 107 7.77 -3.66 -1.91
CA MET A 107 7.91 -2.24 -2.28
C MET A 107 6.55 -1.62 -2.55
N LYS A 108 6.17 -0.61 -1.75
CA LYS A 108 4.87 0.08 -1.89
C LYS A 108 4.98 1.28 -2.82
N LEU A 109 4.30 1.17 -3.97
CA LEU A 109 4.40 2.11 -5.07
C LEU A 109 3.37 3.24 -4.98
N SER A 110 3.79 4.43 -5.43
CA SER A 110 2.94 5.61 -5.55
C SER A 110 2.16 5.62 -6.88
N PRO A 111 0.87 5.99 -6.86
CA PRO A 111 0.11 6.22 -8.08
C PRO A 111 0.40 7.57 -8.75
N ASN A 112 1.14 8.46 -8.07
CA ASN A 112 1.38 9.83 -8.53
C ASN A 112 2.57 9.89 -9.49
N VAL A 113 2.52 9.07 -10.52
CA VAL A 113 3.53 8.93 -11.58
C VAL A 113 2.82 8.79 -12.93
N THR A 114 3.51 9.09 -14.01
CA THR A 114 2.94 8.98 -15.37
C THR A 114 2.75 7.52 -15.76
N ASP A 115 3.73 6.66 -15.47
CA ASP A 115 3.69 5.22 -15.76
C ASP A 115 4.22 4.43 -14.56
N ILE A 116 3.32 3.74 -13.87
CA ILE A 116 3.65 2.95 -12.68
C ILE A 116 4.47 1.71 -13.02
N THR A 117 4.40 1.21 -14.26
CA THR A 117 5.16 0.01 -14.68
C THR A 117 6.65 0.24 -14.69
N VAL A 118 7.08 1.48 -14.93
CA VAL A 118 8.51 1.87 -14.86
C VAL A 118 9.02 1.75 -13.43
N MET A 119 8.23 2.19 -12.45
CA MET A 119 8.56 2.06 -11.02
C MET A 119 8.54 0.60 -10.55
N ALA A 120 7.56 -0.17 -11.04
CA ALA A 120 7.43 -1.59 -10.73
C ALA A 120 8.66 -2.39 -11.22
N LYS A 121 9.08 -2.18 -12.47
CA LYS A 121 10.29 -2.81 -13.04
C LYS A 121 11.56 -2.41 -12.29
N ALA A 122 11.67 -1.16 -11.87
CA ALA A 122 12.81 -0.68 -11.09
C ALA A 122 12.88 -1.35 -9.71
N ALA A 123 11.74 -1.51 -9.03
CA ALA A 123 11.68 -2.23 -7.76
C ALA A 123 12.01 -3.72 -7.93
N GLU A 124 11.49 -4.39 -8.97
CA GLU A 124 11.83 -5.77 -9.30
C GLU A 124 13.33 -5.92 -9.61
N ALA A 125 13.92 -5.03 -10.41
CA ALA A 125 15.35 -4.99 -10.70
C ALA A 125 16.21 -4.74 -9.44
N GLY A 126 15.67 -4.00 -8.47
CA GLY A 126 16.26 -3.79 -7.15
C GLY A 126 16.20 -5.02 -6.24
N GLY A 127 15.46 -6.07 -6.61
CA GLY A 127 15.34 -7.32 -5.86
C GLY A 127 14.16 -7.35 -4.88
N ALA A 128 13.11 -6.55 -5.10
CA ALA A 128 11.87 -6.67 -4.35
C ALA A 128 11.29 -8.09 -4.48
N ASP A 129 10.76 -8.65 -3.40
CA ASP A 129 10.10 -9.95 -3.41
C ASP A 129 8.62 -9.82 -3.80
N VAL A 130 8.00 -8.70 -3.46
CA VAL A 130 6.58 -8.39 -3.71
C VAL A 130 6.42 -6.90 -4.00
N LEU A 131 5.42 -6.54 -4.77
CA LEU A 131 4.98 -5.15 -4.91
C LEU A 131 3.64 -4.94 -4.20
N SER A 132 3.42 -3.76 -3.64
CA SER A 132 2.08 -3.32 -3.22
C SER A 132 1.73 -2.01 -3.88
N LEU A 133 0.52 -1.89 -4.37
CA LEU A 133 -0.01 -0.70 -5.04
C LEU A 133 -1.54 -0.65 -4.97
N ILE A 134 -2.10 0.53 -4.81
CA ILE A 134 -1.51 1.86 -4.88
C ILE A 134 -1.51 2.54 -3.50
N ASN A 135 -0.59 3.47 -3.28
CA ASN A 135 -0.73 4.46 -2.24
C ASN A 135 -1.82 5.49 -2.63
N THR A 136 -2.04 6.51 -1.83
CA THR A 136 -3.08 7.52 -2.06
C THR A 136 -2.78 8.43 -3.25
N ILE A 137 -3.84 8.88 -3.94
CA ILE A 137 -3.75 9.85 -5.03
C ILE A 137 -3.75 11.25 -4.42
N THR A 138 -2.84 12.12 -4.85
CA THR A 138 -2.80 13.51 -4.37
C THR A 138 -4.04 14.28 -4.81
N GLY A 139 -4.74 14.88 -3.85
CA GLY A 139 -5.94 15.65 -4.08
C GLY A 139 -6.02 16.88 -3.19
N MET A 140 -7.03 17.72 -3.43
CA MET A 140 -7.33 18.94 -2.69
C MET A 140 -8.84 19.10 -2.51
N LYS A 141 -9.25 19.72 -1.39
CA LYS A 141 -10.63 20.17 -1.19
C LYS A 141 -10.61 21.61 -0.66
N ILE A 142 -11.47 22.44 -1.24
CA ILE A 142 -11.71 23.82 -0.80
C ILE A 142 -13.03 23.86 -0.01
N ASP A 143 -12.99 24.53 1.14
CA ASP A 143 -14.18 24.94 1.89
C ASP A 143 -14.63 26.29 1.29
N ILE A 144 -15.69 26.26 0.51
CA ILE A 144 -16.16 27.43 -0.24
C ILE A 144 -16.77 28.49 0.66
N GLU A 145 -17.39 28.07 1.77
CA GLU A 145 -18.02 28.99 2.72
C GLU A 145 -16.98 29.76 3.53
N ARG A 146 -15.91 29.05 3.94
CA ARG A 146 -14.80 29.66 4.68
C ARG A 146 -13.70 30.24 3.77
N GLN A 147 -13.81 30.02 2.46
CA GLN A 147 -12.83 30.46 1.44
C GLN A 147 -11.40 30.04 1.79
N THR A 148 -11.22 28.77 2.23
CA THR A 148 -9.93 28.24 2.66
C THR A 148 -9.80 26.76 2.27
N PHE A 149 -8.65 26.16 2.59
CA PHE A 149 -8.42 24.74 2.39
C PHE A 149 -9.14 23.92 3.45
N ALA A 150 -9.78 22.80 3.05
CA ALA A 150 -10.46 21.89 3.96
C ALA A 150 -9.48 21.15 4.91
N ILE A 151 -8.22 20.98 4.51
CA ILE A 151 -7.14 20.43 5.35
C ILE A 151 -5.97 21.41 5.41
N ALA A 152 -5.32 21.49 6.57
CA ALA A 152 -4.26 22.47 6.84
C ALA A 152 -3.07 22.39 5.87
N ASN A 153 -2.73 21.20 5.41
CA ASN A 153 -1.64 20.94 4.46
C ASN A 153 -1.98 21.34 3.01
N LYS A 154 -3.19 21.88 2.74
CA LYS A 154 -3.71 22.26 1.42
C LYS A 154 -4.01 21.04 0.55
N THR A 155 -3.03 20.15 0.34
CA THR A 155 -3.17 18.88 -0.38
C THR A 155 -3.07 17.71 0.59
N GLY A 156 -3.68 16.59 0.22
CA GLY A 156 -3.63 15.33 0.96
C GLY A 156 -3.77 14.13 0.05
N GLY A 157 -3.56 12.95 0.62
CA GLY A 157 -3.77 11.70 -0.09
C GLY A 157 -5.26 11.34 -0.12
N MET A 158 -5.81 11.13 -1.29
CA MET A 158 -7.18 10.66 -1.51
C MET A 158 -7.23 9.14 -1.47
N SER A 159 -8.17 8.58 -0.70
CA SER A 159 -8.46 7.15 -0.59
C SER A 159 -9.96 6.92 -0.54
N GLY A 160 -10.39 5.65 -0.64
CA GLY A 160 -11.80 5.26 -0.65
C GLY A 160 -12.29 4.81 -2.03
N PRO A 161 -13.58 4.49 -2.20
CA PRO A 161 -14.12 3.86 -3.43
C PRO A 161 -13.81 4.61 -4.72
N ALA A 162 -13.71 5.95 -4.68
CA ALA A 162 -13.47 6.77 -5.86
C ALA A 162 -12.09 6.50 -6.53
N VAL A 163 -11.11 5.94 -5.81
CA VAL A 163 -9.79 5.64 -6.39
C VAL A 163 -9.71 4.22 -6.98
N LYS A 164 -10.71 3.35 -6.74
CA LYS A 164 -10.68 1.93 -7.15
C LYS A 164 -10.42 1.73 -8.65
N PRO A 165 -11.10 2.42 -9.59
CA PRO A 165 -10.85 2.21 -11.01
C PRO A 165 -9.42 2.51 -11.45
N VAL A 166 -8.78 3.50 -10.81
CA VAL A 166 -7.37 3.83 -11.05
C VAL A 166 -6.47 2.73 -10.49
N ALA A 167 -6.75 2.26 -9.28
CA ALA A 167 -5.98 1.20 -8.64
C ALA A 167 -6.04 -0.12 -9.41
N VAL A 168 -7.22 -0.57 -9.82
CA VAL A 168 -7.42 -1.79 -10.62
C VAL A 168 -6.65 -1.70 -11.94
N ARG A 169 -6.76 -0.58 -12.67
CA ARG A 169 -5.98 -0.36 -13.90
C ARG A 169 -4.48 -0.46 -13.65
N MET A 170 -3.98 0.17 -12.59
CA MET A 170 -2.54 0.15 -12.28
C MET A 170 -2.06 -1.26 -11.90
N VAL A 171 -2.85 -2.02 -11.13
CA VAL A 171 -2.55 -3.42 -10.81
C VAL A 171 -2.48 -4.25 -12.09
N TYR A 172 -3.45 -4.12 -12.98
CA TYR A 172 -3.45 -4.82 -14.28
C TYR A 172 -2.19 -4.50 -15.09
N GLN A 173 -1.82 -3.22 -15.20
CA GLN A 173 -0.64 -2.80 -15.93
C GLN A 173 0.65 -3.39 -15.34
N VAL A 174 0.78 -3.36 -14.01
CA VAL A 174 1.98 -3.88 -13.31
C VAL A 174 2.03 -5.41 -13.40
N ALA A 175 0.91 -6.13 -13.25
CA ALA A 175 0.85 -7.58 -13.39
C ALA A 175 1.31 -8.08 -14.77
N ASN A 176 1.09 -7.28 -15.82
CA ASN A 176 1.59 -7.57 -17.16
C ASN A 176 3.05 -7.11 -17.40
N ALA A 177 3.68 -6.42 -16.44
CA ALA A 177 5.00 -5.81 -16.60
C ALA A 177 6.10 -6.46 -15.76
N VAL A 178 5.76 -7.15 -14.67
CA VAL A 178 6.69 -7.79 -13.72
C VAL A 178 6.30 -9.25 -13.48
N LYS A 179 7.20 -10.01 -12.81
CA LYS A 179 6.99 -11.44 -12.52
C LYS A 179 6.73 -11.72 -11.04
N ILE A 180 7.03 -10.76 -10.17
CA ILE A 180 6.86 -10.90 -8.72
C ILE A 180 5.41 -10.67 -8.30
N PRO A 181 4.95 -11.28 -7.17
CA PRO A 181 3.59 -11.13 -6.68
C PRO A 181 3.20 -9.67 -6.38
N ILE A 182 1.90 -9.40 -6.44
CA ILE A 182 1.34 -8.05 -6.24
C ILE A 182 0.27 -8.08 -5.15
N ILE A 183 0.36 -7.16 -4.19
CA ILE A 183 -0.72 -6.84 -3.26
C ILE A 183 -1.47 -5.63 -3.80
N GLY A 184 -2.70 -5.85 -4.25
CA GLY A 184 -3.57 -4.79 -4.77
C GLY A 184 -4.30 -4.05 -3.64
N MET A 185 -4.33 -2.71 -3.70
CA MET A 185 -5.04 -1.87 -2.72
C MET A 185 -5.52 -0.57 -3.35
N GLY A 186 -6.60 -0.03 -2.78
CA GLY A 186 -7.17 1.27 -3.16
C GLY A 186 -8.64 1.19 -3.49
N GLY A 187 -9.49 1.57 -2.54
CA GLY A 187 -10.94 1.66 -2.72
C GLY A 187 -11.71 0.35 -2.60
N ILE A 188 -11.10 -0.72 -2.10
CA ILE A 188 -11.77 -1.99 -1.82
C ILE A 188 -12.69 -1.80 -0.61
N THR A 189 -13.98 -2.09 -0.78
CA THR A 189 -15.02 -2.03 0.26
C THR A 189 -15.82 -3.31 0.36
N THR A 190 -15.91 -4.08 -0.71
CA THR A 190 -16.66 -5.33 -0.80
C THR A 190 -15.79 -6.46 -1.38
N ALA A 191 -16.32 -7.68 -1.33
CA ALA A 191 -15.66 -8.83 -1.94
C ALA A 191 -15.60 -8.71 -3.48
N GLU A 192 -16.61 -8.10 -4.10
CA GLU A 192 -16.62 -7.84 -5.53
C GLU A 192 -15.48 -6.90 -5.92
N ASP A 193 -15.25 -5.85 -5.11
CA ASP A 193 -14.10 -4.97 -5.32
C ASP A 193 -12.78 -5.75 -5.22
N ALA A 194 -12.63 -6.61 -4.21
CA ALA A 194 -11.44 -7.44 -4.03
C ALA A 194 -11.22 -8.38 -5.22
N MET A 195 -12.29 -8.99 -5.74
CA MET A 195 -12.22 -9.85 -6.92
C MET A 195 -11.78 -9.10 -8.18
N GLU A 196 -12.17 -7.84 -8.38
CA GLU A 196 -11.65 -7.03 -9.50
C GLU A 196 -10.12 -6.95 -9.47
N PHE A 197 -9.51 -6.79 -8.29
CA PHE A 197 -8.05 -6.76 -8.15
C PHE A 197 -7.41 -8.12 -8.43
N ILE A 198 -7.99 -9.21 -7.93
CA ILE A 198 -7.48 -10.57 -8.16
C ILE A 198 -7.55 -10.89 -9.65
N LEU A 199 -8.69 -10.66 -10.29
CA LEU A 199 -8.88 -10.88 -11.73
C LEU A 199 -7.94 -10.01 -12.59
N ALA A 200 -7.57 -8.82 -12.09
CA ALA A 200 -6.60 -7.93 -12.74
C ALA A 200 -5.13 -8.36 -12.55
N GLY A 201 -4.84 -9.31 -11.64
CA GLY A 201 -3.50 -9.86 -11.43
C GLY A 201 -2.90 -9.65 -10.04
N ALA A 202 -3.68 -9.18 -9.07
CA ALA A 202 -3.23 -9.15 -7.68
C ALA A 202 -3.23 -10.56 -7.08
N THR A 203 -2.14 -10.95 -6.43
CA THR A 203 -2.01 -12.21 -5.68
C THR A 203 -2.69 -12.10 -4.30
N ALA A 204 -2.73 -10.92 -3.75
CA ALA A 204 -3.43 -10.60 -2.49
C ALA A 204 -4.01 -9.19 -2.57
N VAL A 205 -4.92 -8.86 -1.64
CA VAL A 205 -5.53 -7.54 -1.55
C VAL A 205 -5.36 -6.95 -0.14
N SER A 206 -5.33 -5.63 -0.06
CA SER A 206 -5.26 -4.90 1.21
C SER A 206 -6.41 -3.89 1.33
N ILE A 207 -7.12 -3.93 2.44
CA ILE A 207 -8.30 -3.09 2.72
C ILE A 207 -7.91 -2.04 3.77
N GLY A 208 -7.98 -0.77 3.39
CA GLY A 208 -7.63 0.36 4.25
C GLY A 208 -8.85 1.13 4.72
N THR A 209 -9.23 2.15 3.95
CA THR A 209 -10.25 3.16 4.30
C THR A 209 -11.60 2.58 4.71
N ALA A 210 -12.02 1.45 4.12
CA ALA A 210 -13.30 0.80 4.43
C ALA A 210 -13.41 0.41 5.92
N ASN A 211 -12.29 0.09 6.59
CA ASN A 211 -12.29 -0.28 8.00
C ASN A 211 -12.72 0.88 8.92
N PHE A 212 -12.63 2.14 8.49
CA PHE A 212 -13.09 3.28 9.28
C PHE A 212 -14.63 3.36 9.36
N SER A 213 -15.31 2.95 8.29
CA SER A 213 -16.78 2.93 8.25
C SER A 213 -17.36 1.56 8.60
N ASN A 214 -16.65 0.49 8.30
CA ASN A 214 -17.04 -0.90 8.60
C ASN A 214 -15.84 -1.70 9.11
N PRO A 215 -15.66 -1.84 10.43
CA PRO A 215 -14.55 -2.62 11.00
C PRO A 215 -14.54 -4.10 10.59
N MET A 216 -15.66 -4.62 10.07
CA MET A 216 -15.82 -5.99 9.59
C MET A 216 -15.52 -6.15 8.09
N ALA A 217 -15.20 -5.07 7.37
CA ALA A 217 -15.02 -5.07 5.92
C ALA A 217 -14.05 -6.18 5.44
N THR A 218 -12.94 -6.37 6.14
CA THR A 218 -11.94 -7.40 5.78
C THR A 218 -12.51 -8.82 5.91
N VAL A 219 -13.22 -9.11 7.01
CA VAL A 219 -13.84 -10.42 7.25
C VAL A 219 -14.96 -10.69 6.25
N GLU A 220 -15.76 -9.68 5.96
CA GLU A 220 -16.84 -9.76 4.96
C GLU A 220 -16.29 -9.99 3.56
N CYS A 221 -15.17 -9.35 3.20
CA CYS A 221 -14.49 -9.60 1.94
C CYS A 221 -14.01 -11.06 1.83
N VAL A 222 -13.37 -11.62 2.87
CA VAL A 222 -12.96 -13.03 2.87
C VAL A 222 -14.15 -13.96 2.62
N ARG A 223 -15.24 -13.77 3.38
CA ARG A 223 -16.46 -14.58 3.21
C ARG A 223 -17.08 -14.44 1.82
N GLY A 224 -17.07 -13.21 1.28
CA GLY A 224 -17.59 -12.94 -0.05
C GLY A 224 -16.73 -13.54 -1.18
N ILE A 225 -15.39 -13.57 -1.02
CA ILE A 225 -14.48 -14.28 -1.94
C ILE A 225 -14.79 -15.79 -1.91
N GLU A 226 -14.95 -16.40 -0.74
CA GLU A 226 -15.34 -17.80 -0.63
C GLU A 226 -16.69 -18.08 -1.30
N ALA A 227 -17.67 -17.20 -1.13
CA ALA A 227 -18.97 -17.31 -1.79
C ALA A 227 -18.87 -17.17 -3.32
N TYR A 228 -18.00 -16.27 -3.80
CA TYR A 228 -17.70 -16.12 -5.22
C TYR A 228 -17.09 -17.42 -5.79
N MET A 229 -16.08 -17.99 -5.15
CA MET A 229 -15.43 -19.22 -5.57
C MET A 229 -16.43 -20.39 -5.64
N LYS A 230 -17.28 -20.56 -4.62
CA LYS A 230 -18.34 -21.56 -4.61
C LYS A 230 -19.32 -21.38 -5.78
N ARG A 231 -19.76 -20.14 -6.04
CA ARG A 231 -20.71 -19.82 -7.13
C ARG A 231 -20.12 -20.14 -8.52
N HIS A 232 -18.81 -19.91 -8.67
CA HIS A 232 -18.10 -20.11 -9.94
C HIS A 232 -17.40 -21.47 -10.03
N GLN A 233 -17.56 -22.36 -9.02
CA GLN A 233 -16.96 -23.70 -8.97
C GLN A 233 -15.42 -23.65 -9.08
N VAL A 234 -14.80 -22.66 -8.43
CA VAL A 234 -13.35 -22.46 -8.37
C VAL A 234 -12.85 -23.10 -7.07
N GLU A 235 -11.90 -24.03 -7.16
CA GLU A 235 -11.31 -24.71 -6.01
C GLU A 235 -10.09 -23.95 -5.47
N ASP A 236 -9.30 -23.33 -6.35
CA ASP A 236 -8.12 -22.56 -5.96
C ASP A 236 -8.24 -21.09 -6.48
N ILE A 237 -8.14 -20.12 -5.57
CA ILE A 237 -8.17 -18.70 -5.92
C ILE A 237 -7.03 -18.31 -6.89
N ASN A 238 -5.91 -19.05 -6.89
CA ASN A 238 -4.79 -18.81 -7.78
C ASN A 238 -5.18 -18.99 -9.26
N ASP A 239 -6.19 -19.78 -9.57
CA ASP A 239 -6.71 -19.97 -10.93
C ASP A 239 -7.39 -18.70 -11.48
N LEU A 240 -7.72 -17.75 -10.60
CA LEU A 240 -8.38 -16.50 -10.96
C LEU A 240 -7.40 -15.32 -11.10
N ILE A 241 -6.15 -15.48 -10.68
CA ILE A 241 -5.19 -14.38 -10.70
C ILE A 241 -4.84 -14.00 -12.14
N GLY A 242 -5.21 -12.78 -12.55
CA GLY A 242 -4.83 -12.20 -13.84
C GLY A 242 -5.48 -12.90 -15.05
N ILE A 243 -6.65 -13.49 -14.90
CA ILE A 243 -7.34 -14.15 -16.02
C ILE A 243 -7.98 -13.17 -17.03
N VAL A 244 -8.16 -11.92 -16.64
CA VAL A 244 -8.65 -10.86 -17.54
C VAL A 244 -7.51 -10.45 -18.48
N LYS A 245 -7.78 -10.54 -19.79
CA LYS A 245 -6.83 -10.22 -20.87
C LYS A 245 -7.24 -9.00 -21.65
#